data_f567dbbc7e124350ac7113b823519183
#
_entry.id   f567dbbc7e124350ac7113b823519183
#
_cell.length_a   1.000
_cell.length_b   1.000
_cell.length_c   1.000
_cell.angle_alpha   90.00
_cell.angle_beta   90.00
_cell.angle_gamma   90.00
#
_symmetry.space_group_name_H-M   'P 1'
#
loop_
_entity.id
_entity.type
_entity.pdbx_description
1 polymer ?
#
loop_
_entity_poly.entity_id
_entity_poly.type
_entity_poly.pdbx_seq_one_letter_code
_entity_poly.pdbx_strand_id
1 'polypeptide(L)'
;VMLRQPTMIKIGDHCSINHNNIFQAGRQTGTITLGNHVLTAANVMFVAYSHAYDTREIPIIDQGYYDAPIVVEDDVWIGFGAIILAGVTIGRGAIIGAGSVVNKDVPPYAIVGGVPAKVLKMRATDL
;
A
#
# COMPACT_ATOMS: atom_id res chain seq x y z
N VAL A 1 4.86 -9.00 12.08
CA VAL A 1 3.87 -8.05 11.54
C VAL A 1 3.52 -7.02 12.59
N MET A 2 3.59 -5.76 12.24
CA MET A 2 3.23 -4.68 13.14
C MET A 2 1.99 -3.96 12.62
N LEU A 3 0.98 -3.79 13.48
CA LEU A 3 -0.25 -3.09 13.15
C LEU A 3 -0.37 -1.85 14.03
N ARG A 4 -0.34 -0.67 13.42
CA ARG A 4 -0.66 0.58 14.11
C ARG A 4 -2.08 1.00 13.76
N GLN A 5 -2.84 1.39 14.78
CA GLN A 5 -4.28 1.69 14.68
C GLN A 5 -5.04 0.46 14.13
N PRO A 6 -4.99 -0.68 14.83
CA PRO A 6 -5.50 -1.94 14.26
C PRO A 6 -6.99 -1.92 13.96
N THR A 7 -7.77 -1.06 14.61
CA THR A 7 -9.19 -0.91 14.29
C THR A 7 -9.44 -0.32 12.90
N MET A 8 -8.40 0.25 12.29
CA MET A 8 -8.46 0.85 10.95
C MET A 8 -7.91 -0.10 9.88
N ILE A 9 -7.63 -1.36 10.23
CA ILE A 9 -7.01 -2.33 9.33
C ILE A 9 -7.93 -3.52 9.17
N LYS A 10 -8.22 -3.89 7.92
CA LYS A 10 -8.97 -5.10 7.58
C LYS A 10 -8.16 -5.93 6.61
N ILE A 11 -8.06 -7.22 6.90
CA ILE A 11 -7.36 -8.18 6.04
C ILE A 11 -8.35 -9.29 5.73
N GLY A 12 -8.55 -9.56 4.45
CA GLY A 12 -9.48 -10.58 3.99
C GLY A 12 -8.99 -12.01 4.25
N ASP A 13 -9.63 -12.95 3.58
CA ASP A 13 -9.37 -14.37 3.76
C ASP A 13 -8.26 -14.87 2.84
N HIS A 14 -7.61 -15.95 3.25
CA HIS A 14 -6.58 -16.65 2.46
C HIS A 14 -5.42 -15.76 2.06
N CYS A 15 -5.09 -14.78 2.90
CA CYS A 15 -3.93 -13.92 2.69
C CYS A 15 -2.69 -14.56 3.29
N SER A 16 -1.54 -14.33 2.65
CA SER A 16 -0.24 -14.73 3.17
C SER A 16 0.59 -13.48 3.42
N ILE A 17 0.73 -13.12 4.68
CA ILE A 17 1.47 -11.91 5.10
C ILE A 17 2.80 -12.38 5.70
N ASN A 18 3.89 -12.03 5.03
CA ASN A 18 5.22 -12.43 5.46
C ASN A 18 5.73 -11.58 6.62
N HIS A 19 6.92 -11.91 7.14
CA HIS A 19 7.46 -11.23 8.31
C HIS A 19 7.86 -9.78 8.03
N ASN A 20 7.95 -8.98 9.08
CA ASN A 20 8.33 -7.57 9.05
C ASN A 20 7.45 -6.69 8.17
N ASN A 21 6.22 -7.09 7.91
CA ASN A 21 5.26 -6.19 7.28
C ASN A 21 4.77 -5.18 8.33
N ILE A 22 4.66 -3.93 7.92
CA ILE A 22 4.20 -2.84 8.78
C ILE A 22 2.97 -2.21 8.15
N PHE A 23 1.89 -2.15 8.93
CA PHE A 23 0.64 -1.51 8.53
C PHE A 23 0.46 -0.28 9.41
N GLN A 24 0.78 0.89 8.88
CA GLN A 24 0.59 2.16 9.58
C GLN A 24 -0.68 2.83 9.07
N ALA A 25 -1.79 2.53 9.71
CA ALA A 25 -3.05 3.17 9.41
C ALA A 25 -3.11 4.58 10.02
N GLY A 26 -3.96 5.41 9.45
CA GLY A 26 -4.25 6.73 9.97
C GLY A 26 -5.31 6.68 11.06
N ARG A 27 -5.67 7.84 11.58
CA ARG A 27 -6.64 7.95 12.69
C ARG A 27 -8.03 8.37 12.25
N GLN A 28 -8.18 8.92 11.06
CA GLN A 28 -9.47 9.45 10.58
C GLN A 28 -9.97 8.67 9.36
N THR A 29 -9.31 8.82 8.21
CA THR A 29 -9.71 8.18 6.97
C THR A 29 -8.70 7.18 6.45
N GLY A 30 -7.55 7.10 7.09
CA GLY A 30 -6.42 6.28 6.66
C GLY A 30 -6.59 4.81 6.99
N THR A 31 -7.65 4.19 6.50
CA THR A 31 -7.85 2.74 6.61
C THR A 31 -6.89 2.00 5.69
N ILE A 32 -6.57 0.76 6.04
CA ILE A 32 -5.84 -0.16 5.18
C ILE A 32 -6.69 -1.41 5.03
N THR A 33 -7.08 -1.71 3.81
CA THR A 33 -7.93 -2.86 3.53
C THR A 33 -7.23 -3.75 2.51
N LEU A 34 -7.01 -5.00 2.88
CA LEU A 34 -6.59 -6.05 1.95
C LEU A 34 -7.78 -6.94 1.65
N GLY A 35 -7.99 -7.23 0.38
CA GLY A 35 -8.99 -8.19 -0.07
C GLY A 35 -8.57 -9.62 0.25
N ASN A 36 -9.08 -10.55 -0.53
CA ASN A 36 -8.80 -11.97 -0.38
C ASN A 36 -7.61 -12.38 -1.25
N HIS A 37 -6.90 -13.43 -0.83
CA HIS A 37 -5.78 -14.01 -1.59
C HIS A 37 -4.66 -13.00 -1.86
N VAL A 38 -4.42 -12.07 -0.94
CA VAL A 38 -3.30 -11.13 -1.04
C VAL A 38 -2.05 -11.79 -0.50
N LEU A 39 -0.97 -11.71 -1.27
CA LEU A 39 0.33 -12.25 -0.91
C LEU A 39 1.32 -11.10 -0.75
N THR A 40 1.89 -10.95 0.44
CA THR A 40 2.99 -10.01 0.64
C THR A 40 4.27 -10.76 0.94
N ALA A 41 5.37 -10.32 0.33
CA ALA A 41 6.71 -10.76 0.71
C ALA A 41 7.12 -10.05 2.03
N ALA A 42 8.34 -10.27 2.48
CA ALA A 42 8.83 -9.65 3.70
C ALA A 42 9.06 -8.14 3.53
N ASN A 43 9.02 -7.42 4.63
CA ASN A 43 9.39 -6.01 4.74
C ASN A 43 8.54 -5.06 3.88
N VAL A 44 7.28 -5.38 3.67
CA VAL A 44 6.34 -4.49 2.98
C VAL A 44 5.78 -3.49 3.98
N MET A 45 5.68 -2.23 3.57
CA MET A 45 5.13 -1.17 4.40
C MET A 45 3.91 -0.53 3.74
N PHE A 46 2.84 -0.42 4.52
CA PHE A 46 1.64 0.33 4.15
C PHE A 46 1.56 1.55 5.05
N VAL A 47 1.56 2.74 4.47
CA VAL A 47 1.50 4.00 5.23
C VAL A 47 0.34 4.82 4.72
N ALA A 48 -0.74 4.84 5.48
CA ALA A 48 -1.99 5.48 5.07
C ALA A 48 -2.10 6.93 5.56
N TYR A 49 -0.99 7.55 5.90
CA TYR A 49 -0.96 8.96 6.29
C TYR A 49 0.33 9.62 5.83
N SER A 50 0.32 10.95 5.84
CA SER A 50 1.49 11.76 5.52
C SER A 50 1.47 13.02 6.36
N HIS A 51 2.63 13.60 6.61
CA HIS A 51 2.73 14.87 7.32
C HIS A 51 2.36 16.04 6.40
N ALA A 52 1.66 17.02 6.95
CA ALA A 52 1.37 18.24 6.24
C ALA A 52 2.61 19.14 6.19
N TYR A 53 2.83 19.78 5.04
CA TYR A 53 3.98 20.67 4.83
C TYR A 53 3.60 21.87 3.98
N ASP A 54 2.43 22.44 4.24
CA ASP A 54 1.81 23.46 3.39
C ASP A 54 2.55 24.79 3.43
N THR A 55 3.32 25.05 4.49
CA THR A 55 4.05 26.32 4.64
C THR A 55 5.49 26.08 5.10
N ARG A 56 6.36 27.04 4.78
CA ARG A 56 7.74 27.05 5.29
C ARG A 56 7.89 27.74 6.64
N GLU A 57 6.86 28.41 7.11
CA GLU A 57 6.92 29.27 8.30
C GLU A 57 6.75 28.52 9.60
N ILE A 58 6.16 27.33 9.54
CA ILE A 58 5.92 26.49 10.70
C ILE A 58 6.70 25.18 10.52
N PRO A 59 7.40 24.67 11.56
CA PRO A 59 8.04 23.37 11.46
C PRO A 59 7.05 22.29 11.00
N ILE A 60 7.52 21.37 10.18
CA ILE A 60 6.65 20.31 9.62
C ILE A 60 5.95 19.54 10.75
N ILE A 61 6.66 19.26 11.84
CA ILE A 61 6.11 18.50 12.96
C ILE A 61 4.90 19.20 13.60
N ASP A 62 4.80 20.52 13.45
CA ASP A 62 3.72 21.31 14.05
C ASP A 62 2.58 21.59 13.08
N GLN A 63 2.68 21.16 11.83
CA GLN A 63 1.65 21.37 10.82
C GLN A 63 0.58 20.28 10.78
N GLY A 64 0.76 19.22 11.57
CA GLY A 64 -0.17 18.11 11.59
C GLY A 64 0.06 17.13 10.46
N TYR A 65 -0.96 16.37 10.14
CA TYR A 65 -0.89 15.35 9.10
C TYR A 65 -2.27 15.12 8.49
N TYR A 66 -2.30 14.46 7.37
CA TYR A 66 -3.53 14.01 6.72
C TYR A 66 -3.41 12.52 6.41
N ASP A 67 -4.54 11.87 6.25
CA ASP A 67 -4.57 10.45 5.94
C ASP A 67 -5.59 10.16 4.84
N ALA A 68 -5.38 9.05 4.15
CA ALA A 68 -6.25 8.59 3.08
C ALA A 68 -6.17 7.06 2.99
N PRO A 69 -7.27 6.40 2.61
CA PRO A 69 -7.32 4.94 2.62
C PRO A 69 -6.36 4.31 1.60
N ILE A 70 -5.82 3.16 1.98
CA ILE A 70 -5.16 2.23 1.08
C ILE A 70 -6.09 1.05 0.88
N VAL A 71 -6.33 0.68 -0.37
CA VAL A 71 -7.14 -0.47 -0.73
C VAL A 71 -6.33 -1.39 -1.63
N VAL A 72 -6.17 -2.63 -1.19
CA VAL A 72 -5.57 -3.68 -2.01
C VAL A 72 -6.68 -4.67 -2.33
N GLU A 73 -6.99 -4.82 -3.62
CA GLU A 73 -8.04 -5.72 -4.05
C GLU A 73 -7.58 -7.17 -4.03
N ASP A 74 -8.41 -8.08 -4.51
CA ASP A 74 -8.14 -9.52 -4.42
C ASP A 74 -6.98 -9.94 -5.32
N ASP A 75 -6.30 -11.01 -4.93
CA ASP A 75 -5.28 -11.68 -5.76
C ASP A 75 -4.13 -10.76 -6.16
N VAL A 76 -3.63 -9.97 -5.21
CA VAL A 76 -2.49 -9.07 -5.42
C VAL A 76 -1.25 -9.67 -4.79
N TRP A 77 -0.14 -9.59 -5.49
CA TRP A 77 1.17 -9.95 -4.97
C TRP A 77 2.02 -8.70 -4.80
N ILE A 78 2.51 -8.47 -3.57
CA ILE A 78 3.38 -7.32 -3.26
C ILE A 78 4.76 -7.84 -2.93
N GLY A 79 5.75 -7.43 -3.70
CA GLY A 79 7.13 -7.88 -3.61
C GLY A 79 7.87 -7.32 -2.40
N PHE A 80 9.00 -7.94 -2.09
CA PHE A 80 9.85 -7.61 -0.94
C PHE A 80 10.17 -6.11 -0.89
N GLY A 81 10.01 -5.54 0.28
CA GLY A 81 10.43 -4.16 0.55
C GLY A 81 9.61 -3.07 -0.15
N ALA A 82 8.49 -3.41 -0.76
CA ALA A 82 7.64 -2.41 -1.39
C ALA A 82 6.98 -1.50 -0.35
N ILE A 83 6.74 -0.25 -0.72
CA ILE A 83 6.09 0.75 0.12
C ILE A 83 4.84 1.23 -0.60
N ILE A 84 3.69 1.12 0.08
CA ILE A 84 2.41 1.56 -0.45
C ILE A 84 1.98 2.80 0.31
N LEU A 85 1.75 3.89 -0.41
CA LEU A 85 1.46 5.20 0.18
C LEU A 85 -0.03 5.48 0.28
N ALA A 86 -0.35 6.49 1.09
CA ALA A 86 -1.72 6.89 1.37
C ALA A 86 -2.52 7.19 0.09
N GLY A 87 -3.77 6.78 0.07
CA GLY A 87 -4.70 7.06 -1.01
C GLY A 87 -4.61 6.11 -2.21
N VAL A 88 -3.72 5.12 -2.17
CA VAL A 88 -3.50 4.21 -3.30
C VAL A 88 -4.49 3.05 -3.27
N THR A 89 -5.08 2.77 -4.41
CA THR A 89 -5.83 1.53 -4.67
C THR A 89 -5.01 0.65 -5.61
N ILE A 90 -4.75 -0.58 -5.19
CA ILE A 90 -4.09 -1.59 -6.02
C ILE A 90 -5.17 -2.52 -6.56
N GLY A 91 -5.33 -2.53 -7.88
CA GLY A 91 -6.36 -3.30 -8.56
C GLY A 91 -6.12 -4.80 -8.47
N ARG A 92 -7.21 -5.55 -8.54
CA ARG A 92 -7.15 -7.01 -8.43
C ARG A 92 -6.16 -7.62 -9.40
N GLY A 93 -5.48 -8.65 -8.95
CA GLY A 93 -4.55 -9.39 -9.79
C GLY A 93 -3.26 -8.66 -10.09
N ALA A 94 -3.03 -7.47 -9.55
CA ALA A 94 -1.81 -6.72 -9.80
C ALA A 94 -0.61 -7.32 -9.09
N ILE A 95 0.58 -7.04 -9.60
CA ILE A 95 1.85 -7.43 -9.01
C ILE A 95 2.69 -6.17 -8.80
N ILE A 96 3.16 -6.00 -7.57
CA ILE A 96 4.04 -4.90 -7.20
C ILE A 96 5.45 -5.45 -7.08
N GLY A 97 6.36 -4.95 -7.90
CA GLY A 97 7.76 -5.38 -7.91
C GLY A 97 8.48 -5.05 -6.61
N ALA A 98 9.49 -5.85 -6.29
CA ALA A 98 10.29 -5.65 -5.08
C ALA A 98 10.91 -4.25 -5.05
N GLY A 99 10.94 -3.64 -3.87
CA GLY A 99 11.55 -2.33 -3.66
C GLY A 99 10.79 -1.15 -4.28
N SER A 100 9.59 -1.36 -4.78
CA SER A 100 8.81 -0.30 -5.41
C SER A 100 8.22 0.66 -4.39
N VAL A 101 8.04 1.92 -4.79
CA VAL A 101 7.27 2.90 -4.02
C VAL A 101 6.03 3.25 -4.84
N VAL A 102 4.87 2.79 -4.36
CA VAL A 102 3.60 2.96 -5.06
C VAL A 102 2.91 4.20 -4.53
N ASN A 103 2.85 5.24 -5.36
CA ASN A 103 2.26 6.54 -5.01
C ASN A 103 1.02 6.88 -5.85
N LYS A 104 0.59 5.98 -6.73
CA LYS A 104 -0.59 6.14 -7.58
C LYS A 104 -1.33 4.82 -7.68
N ASP A 105 -2.60 4.88 -8.03
CA ASP A 105 -3.41 3.69 -8.24
C ASP A 105 -2.77 2.77 -9.28
N VAL A 106 -2.92 1.49 -9.04
CA VAL A 106 -2.39 0.43 -9.91
C VAL A 106 -3.56 -0.25 -10.61
N PRO A 107 -3.58 -0.28 -11.93
CA PRO A 107 -4.67 -0.95 -12.67
C PRO A 107 -4.74 -2.45 -12.36
N PRO A 108 -5.93 -3.05 -12.47
CA PRO A 108 -6.05 -4.50 -12.35
C PRO A 108 -5.11 -5.23 -13.31
N TYR A 109 -4.49 -6.29 -12.82
CA TYR A 109 -3.58 -7.17 -13.56
C TYR A 109 -2.30 -6.49 -14.07
N ALA A 110 -2.01 -5.28 -13.64
CA ALA A 110 -0.77 -4.61 -13.99
C ALA A 110 0.40 -5.16 -13.18
N ILE A 111 1.56 -5.22 -13.81
CA ILE A 111 2.83 -5.49 -13.15
C ILE A 111 3.57 -4.17 -13.11
N VAL A 112 3.80 -3.65 -11.91
CA VAL A 112 4.44 -2.34 -11.73
C VAL A 112 5.75 -2.51 -10.98
N GLY A 113 6.65 -1.53 -11.16
CA GLY A 113 7.92 -1.52 -10.46
C GLY A 113 8.58 -0.15 -10.53
N GLY A 114 9.54 0.05 -9.62
CA GLY A 114 10.37 1.26 -9.58
C GLY A 114 9.95 2.26 -8.50
N VAL A 115 10.70 3.37 -8.47
CA VAL A 115 10.51 4.47 -7.52
C VAL A 115 10.47 5.79 -8.30
N PRO A 116 9.29 6.39 -8.53
CA PRO A 116 7.97 5.86 -8.25
C PRO A 116 7.62 4.66 -9.16
N ALA A 117 6.73 3.81 -8.70
CA ALA A 117 6.31 2.64 -9.45
C ALA A 117 5.56 3.04 -10.72
N LYS A 118 5.86 2.33 -11.80
CA LYS A 118 5.21 2.52 -13.11
C LYS A 118 4.84 1.17 -13.68
N VAL A 119 3.82 1.16 -14.53
CA VAL A 119 3.39 -0.06 -15.21
C VAL A 119 4.51 -0.51 -16.16
N LEU A 120 4.98 -1.75 -15.95
CA LEU A 120 5.99 -2.39 -16.79
C LEU A 120 5.35 -3.20 -17.88
N LYS A 121 4.30 -3.94 -17.53
CA LYS A 121 3.49 -4.74 -18.44
C LYS A 121 2.21 -5.18 -17.74
N MET A 122 1.33 -5.82 -18.47
CA MET A 122 0.14 -6.46 -17.91
C MET A 122 0.39 -7.95 -17.74
N ARG A 123 -0.27 -8.57 -16.76
CA ARG A 123 -0.25 -10.03 -16.67
C ARG A 123 -0.85 -10.62 -17.93
N ALA A 124 -0.29 -11.73 -18.39
CA ALA A 124 -0.80 -12.41 -19.58
C ALA A 124 -2.24 -12.88 -19.35
N THR A 125 -3.04 -12.76 -20.40
CA THR A 125 -4.38 -13.33 -20.40
C THR A 125 -4.29 -14.82 -20.73
N ASP A 126 -5.28 -15.58 -20.27
CA ASP A 126 -5.40 -16.98 -20.65
C ASP A 126 -5.68 -17.12 -22.13
N LEU A 127 -5.20 -18.20 -22.68
CA LEU A 127 -5.45 -18.53 -24.08
C LEU A 127 -6.75 -19.31 -24.25
#